data_ceef55e00ed93b41bbbfe3624f18550a
#
_entry.id   ceef55e00ed93b41bbbfe3624f18550a
#
_cell.length_a   1.000
_cell.length_b   1.000
_cell.length_c   1.000
_cell.angle_alpha   90.00
_cell.angle_beta   90.00
_cell.angle_gamma   90.00
#
_symmetry.space_group_name_H-M   'P 1'
#
loop_
_entity.id
_entity.type
_entity.pdbx_description
1 polymer ?
#
loop_
_entity_poly.entity_id
_entity_poly.type
_entity_poly.pdbx_seq_one_letter_code
_entity_poly.pdbx_strand_id
1 'polypeptide(L)'
;SRETNKKLKYQDNLINLSDMVSVSNATRSSIPIMLTRKPAEKVFSYDFPERSIISVFNEVNFKTYWLSTQQKFGTFDTSTSVYAKEANNIYFLNKANYNNKGDLDGVLIPKFKEIISNNEKNKFIIVHTLGSHYNYLHRYSDNYDLFKPSLRDIEKYSLQEQKYKNEMLNSYDNSIAYTDYVLNELIELLKLKENTESFLLFSSDHGEDLYIDG
;
A
#
# COMPACT_ATOMS: atom_id res chain seq x y z
N SER A 1 -0.42 1.22 23.62
CA SER A 1 -0.46 1.26 22.15
C SER A 1 -1.32 2.43 21.70
N ARG A 2 -0.90 3.13 20.65
CA ARG A 2 -1.64 4.26 20.10
C ARG A 2 -2.73 3.76 19.17
N GLU A 3 -3.87 4.46 19.12
CA GLU A 3 -4.96 4.11 18.20
C GLU A 3 -4.71 4.74 16.82
N THR A 4 -4.02 4.01 15.96
CA THR A 4 -3.74 4.43 14.57
C THR A 4 -4.80 3.96 13.57
N ASN A 5 -5.58 2.94 13.91
CA ASN A 5 -6.57 2.30 13.03
C ASN A 5 -8.01 2.56 13.49
N LYS A 6 -8.32 3.80 13.81
CA LYS A 6 -9.63 4.19 14.38
C LYS A 6 -10.80 3.91 13.45
N LYS A 7 -10.63 4.16 12.14
CA LYS A 7 -11.72 4.00 11.16
C LYS A 7 -12.01 2.53 10.88
N LEU A 8 -10.97 1.74 10.65
CA LEU A 8 -11.13 0.30 10.41
C LEU A 8 -11.70 -0.45 11.61
N LYS A 9 -11.40 -0.03 12.83
CA LYS A 9 -11.92 -0.61 14.06
C LYS A 9 -13.47 -0.62 14.14
N TYR A 10 -14.12 0.31 13.46
CA TYR A 10 -15.59 0.43 13.44
C TYR A 10 -16.24 -0.23 12.22
N GLN A 11 -15.47 -0.97 11.41
CA GLN A 11 -16.01 -1.73 10.28
C GLN A 11 -16.58 -3.08 10.76
N ASP A 12 -17.89 -3.29 10.59
CA ASP A 12 -18.60 -4.46 11.11
C ASP A 12 -18.23 -5.79 10.43
N ASN A 13 -17.72 -5.71 9.19
CA ASN A 13 -17.38 -6.86 8.35
C ASN A 13 -15.87 -7.04 8.15
N LEU A 14 -15.06 -6.54 9.08
CA LEU A 14 -13.60 -6.65 9.05
C LEU A 14 -13.15 -7.94 9.75
N ILE A 15 -12.32 -8.72 9.07
CA ILE A 15 -11.59 -9.85 9.67
C ILE A 15 -10.13 -9.43 9.84
N ASN A 16 -9.66 -9.37 11.07
CA ASN A 16 -8.26 -9.08 11.38
C ASN A 16 -7.45 -10.37 11.53
N LEU A 17 -6.44 -10.54 10.68
CA LEU A 17 -5.52 -11.67 10.71
C LEU A 17 -4.24 -11.24 11.45
N SER A 18 -4.20 -11.43 12.78
CA SER A 18 -3.14 -10.92 13.67
C SER A 18 -1.81 -11.67 13.58
N ASP A 19 -1.84 -12.93 13.09
CA ASP A 19 -0.67 -13.82 13.10
C ASP A 19 0.05 -13.88 11.74
N MET A 20 -0.17 -12.89 10.89
CA MET A 20 0.47 -12.79 9.59
C MET A 20 1.88 -12.19 9.73
N VAL A 21 2.83 -12.76 9.00
CA VAL A 21 4.20 -12.27 8.90
C VAL A 21 4.55 -12.01 7.43
N SER A 22 5.32 -10.96 7.18
CA SER A 22 5.86 -10.72 5.83
C SER A 22 6.98 -11.72 5.51
N VAL A 23 7.08 -12.09 4.26
CA VAL A 23 8.10 -13.06 3.78
C VAL A 23 9.47 -12.43 3.57
N SER A 24 9.54 -11.11 3.57
CA SER A 24 10.77 -10.33 3.38
C SER A 24 10.62 -8.95 4.00
N ASN A 25 11.73 -8.24 4.11
CA ASN A 25 11.81 -6.85 4.57
C ASN A 25 11.95 -5.84 3.42
N ALA A 26 11.59 -6.23 2.20
CA ALA A 26 11.70 -5.37 1.03
C ALA A 26 10.62 -5.69 -0.01
N THR A 27 9.98 -4.64 -0.56
CA THR A 27 8.92 -4.72 -1.58
C THR A 27 9.30 -5.60 -2.77
N ARG A 28 10.53 -5.46 -3.28
CA ARG A 28 11.02 -6.22 -4.44
C ARG A 28 11.03 -7.74 -4.23
N SER A 29 11.11 -8.19 -2.98
CA SER A 29 11.12 -9.61 -2.61
C SER A 29 9.73 -10.08 -2.18
N SER A 30 8.97 -9.25 -1.48
CA SER A 30 7.64 -9.60 -0.97
C SER A 30 6.59 -9.67 -2.08
N ILE A 31 6.52 -8.66 -2.96
CA ILE A 31 5.48 -8.58 -3.99
C ILE A 31 5.47 -9.80 -4.94
N PRO A 32 6.60 -10.32 -5.45
CA PRO A 32 6.60 -11.55 -6.25
C PRO A 32 5.96 -12.74 -5.54
N ILE A 33 6.23 -12.90 -4.24
CA ILE A 33 5.68 -14.01 -3.46
C ILE A 33 4.19 -13.80 -3.16
N MET A 34 3.80 -12.56 -2.86
CA MET A 34 2.38 -12.23 -2.60
C MET A 34 1.50 -12.42 -3.85
N LEU A 35 2.04 -12.18 -5.04
CA LEU A 35 1.27 -12.22 -6.28
C LEU A 35 1.38 -13.54 -7.05
N THR A 36 2.29 -14.44 -6.67
CA THR A 36 2.51 -15.72 -7.36
C THR A 36 2.52 -16.87 -6.36
N ARG A 37 2.63 -18.13 -6.85
CA ARG A 37 2.86 -19.31 -6.02
C ARG A 37 4.34 -19.56 -5.75
N LYS A 38 5.20 -18.60 -6.08
CA LYS A 38 6.64 -18.73 -5.90
C LYS A 38 6.97 -18.93 -4.43
N PRO A 39 7.67 -20.01 -4.05
CA PRO A 39 8.06 -20.23 -2.67
C PRO A 39 9.08 -19.18 -2.21
N ALA A 40 9.06 -18.83 -0.91
CA ALA A 40 9.91 -17.78 -0.35
C ALA A 40 11.40 -18.03 -0.57
N GLU A 41 11.86 -19.27 -0.45
CA GLU A 41 13.25 -19.69 -0.67
C GLU A 41 13.73 -19.55 -2.12
N LYS A 42 12.79 -19.38 -3.05
CA LYS A 42 13.08 -19.15 -4.48
C LYS A 42 12.88 -17.71 -4.94
N VAL A 43 12.71 -16.77 -4.04
CA VAL A 43 12.39 -15.35 -4.38
C VAL A 43 13.40 -14.74 -5.36
N PHE A 44 14.69 -15.08 -5.24
CA PHE A 44 15.76 -14.60 -6.12
C PHE A 44 16.12 -15.56 -7.24
N SER A 45 15.41 -16.68 -7.37
CA SER A 45 15.66 -17.67 -8.41
C SER A 45 14.94 -17.29 -9.70
N TYR A 46 15.64 -17.39 -10.84
CA TYR A 46 15.09 -17.16 -12.18
C TYR A 46 14.49 -18.42 -12.81
N ASP A 47 14.66 -19.58 -12.19
CA ASP A 47 14.21 -20.88 -12.65
C ASP A 47 12.75 -21.20 -12.31
N PHE A 48 12.04 -20.25 -11.69
CA PHE A 48 10.61 -20.34 -11.39
C PHE A 48 9.85 -19.18 -12.04
N PRO A 49 9.74 -19.16 -13.36
CA PRO A 49 8.96 -18.14 -14.06
C PRO A 49 7.47 -18.45 -13.88
N GLU A 50 6.76 -17.59 -13.14
CA GLU A 50 5.33 -17.74 -12.95
C GLU A 50 4.61 -16.42 -13.18
N ARG A 51 3.46 -16.50 -13.84
CA ARG A 51 2.56 -15.37 -13.97
C ARG A 51 1.88 -15.10 -12.65
N SER A 52 1.52 -13.85 -12.43
CA SER A 52 0.84 -13.45 -11.21
C SER A 52 -0.64 -13.83 -11.20
N ILE A 53 -1.26 -13.69 -10.04
CA ILE A 53 -2.71 -13.82 -9.87
C ILE A 53 -3.49 -12.90 -10.83
N ILE A 54 -2.91 -11.80 -11.30
CA ILE A 54 -3.53 -10.89 -12.29
C ILE A 54 -3.83 -11.65 -13.58
N SER A 55 -2.85 -12.41 -14.08
CA SER A 55 -3.06 -13.24 -15.28
C SER A 55 -4.13 -14.31 -15.07
N VAL A 56 -4.21 -14.91 -13.88
CA VAL A 56 -5.26 -15.89 -13.55
C VAL A 56 -6.65 -15.23 -13.63
N PHE A 57 -6.82 -14.04 -13.08
CA PHE A 57 -8.08 -13.31 -13.19
C PHE A 57 -8.41 -12.90 -14.62
N ASN A 58 -7.41 -12.54 -15.43
CA ASN A 58 -7.62 -12.30 -16.87
C ASN A 58 -8.16 -13.55 -17.60
N GLU A 59 -7.62 -14.74 -17.31
CA GLU A 59 -8.03 -16.00 -17.92
C GLU A 59 -9.47 -16.39 -17.59
N VAL A 60 -9.98 -15.97 -16.44
CA VAL A 60 -11.39 -16.18 -16.03
C VAL A 60 -12.30 -14.96 -16.31
N ASN A 61 -11.90 -14.13 -17.26
CA ASN A 61 -12.68 -12.99 -17.78
C ASN A 61 -13.00 -11.88 -16.75
N PHE A 62 -12.15 -11.67 -15.77
CA PHE A 62 -12.17 -10.45 -14.99
C PHE A 62 -11.46 -9.32 -15.75
N LYS A 63 -11.97 -8.11 -15.64
CA LYS A 63 -11.24 -6.92 -16.05
C LYS A 63 -10.26 -6.54 -14.95
N THR A 64 -8.98 -6.54 -15.26
CA THR A 64 -7.92 -6.34 -14.26
C THR A 64 -7.38 -4.92 -14.30
N TYR A 65 -7.07 -4.40 -13.11
CA TYR A 65 -6.57 -3.06 -12.90
C TYR A 65 -5.40 -3.06 -11.94
N TRP A 66 -4.38 -2.29 -12.29
CA TRP A 66 -3.28 -1.94 -11.39
C TRP A 66 -3.33 -0.44 -11.10
N LEU A 67 -3.51 -0.08 -9.84
CA LEU A 67 -3.65 1.29 -9.37
C LEU A 67 -2.55 1.55 -8.35
N SER A 68 -1.63 2.48 -8.62
CA SER A 68 -0.44 2.65 -7.79
C SER A 68 -0.06 4.10 -7.56
N THR A 69 0.38 4.40 -6.34
CA THR A 69 1.11 5.62 -5.97
C THR A 69 2.62 5.40 -5.90
N GLN A 70 3.10 4.19 -6.14
CA GLN A 70 4.53 3.97 -6.33
C GLN A 70 4.95 4.39 -7.74
N GLN A 71 6.24 4.63 -7.94
CA GLN A 71 6.76 5.05 -9.25
C GLN A 71 6.77 3.90 -10.26
N LYS A 72 6.50 4.26 -11.51
CA LYS A 72 6.58 3.30 -12.62
C LYS A 72 8.00 2.81 -12.89
N PHE A 73 8.99 3.68 -12.66
CA PHE A 73 10.41 3.44 -12.93
C PHE A 73 11.26 3.95 -11.78
N GLY A 74 11.82 3.06 -10.98
CA GLY A 74 12.80 3.34 -9.96
C GLY A 74 13.86 2.25 -9.93
N THR A 75 14.99 2.53 -9.35
CA THR A 75 16.10 1.54 -9.22
C THR A 75 15.67 0.30 -8.44
N PHE A 76 14.64 0.42 -7.62
CA PHE A 76 14.15 -0.64 -6.73
C PHE A 76 12.80 -1.24 -7.13
N ASP A 77 12.06 -0.65 -8.09
CA ASP A 77 10.66 -1.00 -8.39
C ASP A 77 10.48 -1.87 -9.63
N THR A 78 11.55 -2.28 -10.28
CA THR A 78 11.50 -3.04 -11.55
C THR A 78 10.73 -4.36 -11.42
N SER A 79 10.79 -5.04 -10.27
CA SER A 79 10.04 -6.29 -10.06
C SER A 79 8.54 -6.07 -9.96
N THR A 80 8.10 -5.02 -9.28
CA THR A 80 6.68 -4.69 -9.09
C THR A 80 6.03 -4.25 -10.41
N SER A 81 6.72 -3.42 -11.20
CA SER A 81 6.22 -2.95 -12.49
C SER A 81 6.08 -4.06 -13.54
N VAL A 82 6.82 -5.16 -13.40
CA VAL A 82 6.67 -6.33 -14.26
C VAL A 82 5.28 -6.95 -14.09
N TYR A 83 4.84 -7.16 -12.85
CA TYR A 83 3.50 -7.70 -12.59
C TYR A 83 2.39 -6.72 -12.97
N ALA A 84 2.60 -5.42 -12.77
CA ALA A 84 1.63 -4.42 -13.22
C ALA A 84 1.31 -4.52 -14.71
N LYS A 85 2.29 -4.94 -15.55
CA LYS A 85 2.09 -5.11 -17.00
C LYS A 85 1.13 -6.25 -17.36
N GLU A 86 0.84 -7.15 -16.44
CA GLU A 86 -0.14 -8.22 -16.66
C GLU A 86 -1.58 -7.71 -16.57
N ALA A 87 -1.81 -6.53 -15.96
CA ALA A 87 -3.14 -5.94 -15.85
C ALA A 87 -3.62 -5.32 -17.17
N ASN A 88 -4.93 -5.42 -17.44
CA ASN A 88 -5.54 -4.79 -18.62
C ASN A 88 -5.44 -3.26 -18.56
N ASN A 89 -5.51 -2.66 -17.37
CA ASN A 89 -5.44 -1.23 -17.17
C ASN A 89 -4.44 -0.90 -16.05
N ILE A 90 -3.55 0.05 -16.32
CA ILE A 90 -2.45 0.38 -15.42
C ILE A 90 -2.43 1.89 -15.18
N TYR A 91 -2.47 2.29 -13.91
CA TYR A 91 -2.46 3.69 -13.49
C TYR A 91 -1.39 3.90 -12.43
N PHE A 92 -0.37 4.69 -12.76
CA PHE A 92 0.62 5.20 -11.83
C PHE A 92 0.31 6.68 -11.57
N LEU A 93 -0.22 6.99 -10.39
CA LEU A 93 -0.79 8.30 -10.08
C LEU A 93 0.17 9.24 -9.38
N ASN A 94 1.25 8.74 -8.78
CA ASN A 94 2.24 9.59 -8.16
C ASN A 94 3.20 10.18 -9.19
N LYS A 95 3.37 11.51 -9.16
CA LYS A 95 4.21 12.26 -10.08
C LYS A 95 5.63 12.57 -9.54
N ALA A 96 5.88 12.27 -8.26
CA ALA A 96 7.15 12.56 -7.61
C ALA A 96 7.93 11.28 -7.27
N ASN A 97 9.22 11.44 -6.93
CA ASN A 97 10.08 10.35 -6.46
C ASN A 97 10.01 10.19 -4.93
N TYR A 98 10.59 9.12 -4.38
CA TYR A 98 10.56 8.79 -2.94
C TYR A 98 11.09 9.89 -2.03
N ASN A 99 11.98 10.74 -2.52
CA ASN A 99 12.64 11.79 -1.75
C ASN A 99 11.84 13.09 -1.70
N ASN A 100 10.80 13.24 -2.53
CA ASN A 100 10.01 14.44 -2.63
C ASN A 100 8.60 14.20 -2.09
N LYS A 101 7.97 15.29 -1.61
CA LYS A 101 6.55 15.33 -1.29
C LYS A 101 5.77 15.08 -2.59
N GLY A 102 5.47 13.82 -2.89
CA GLY A 102 4.63 13.42 -3.99
C GLY A 102 3.15 13.52 -3.65
N ASP A 103 2.35 12.91 -4.51
CA ASP A 103 0.93 12.74 -4.23
C ASP A 103 0.75 11.71 -3.10
N LEU A 104 -0.16 12.00 -2.18
CA LEU A 104 -0.54 11.08 -1.11
C LEU A 104 -1.45 9.97 -1.64
N ASP A 105 -1.51 8.83 -0.96
CA ASP A 105 -2.34 7.68 -1.37
C ASP A 105 -3.83 8.01 -1.54
N GLY A 106 -4.32 9.10 -0.96
CA GLY A 106 -5.68 9.60 -1.19
C GLY A 106 -6.02 9.88 -2.65
N VAL A 107 -5.03 10.11 -3.54
CA VAL A 107 -5.28 10.28 -4.99
C VAL A 107 -5.80 9.00 -5.66
N LEU A 108 -5.65 7.84 -5.02
CA LEU A 108 -6.20 6.56 -5.48
C LEU A 108 -7.73 6.53 -5.37
N ILE A 109 -8.32 7.21 -4.40
CA ILE A 109 -9.75 7.14 -4.07
C ILE A 109 -10.64 7.54 -5.26
N PRO A 110 -10.47 8.71 -5.92
CA PRO A 110 -11.30 9.08 -7.06
C PRO A 110 -11.13 8.12 -8.25
N LYS A 111 -9.91 7.64 -8.52
CA LYS A 111 -9.68 6.67 -9.60
C LYS A 111 -10.29 5.30 -9.27
N PHE A 112 -10.20 4.85 -8.02
CA PHE A 112 -10.86 3.63 -7.57
C PHE A 112 -12.38 3.72 -7.74
N LYS A 113 -12.99 4.86 -7.34
CA LYS A 113 -14.41 5.14 -7.53
C LYS A 113 -14.81 5.07 -9.01
N GLU A 114 -14.03 5.67 -9.90
CA GLU A 114 -14.25 5.60 -11.36
C GLU A 114 -14.25 4.14 -11.85
N ILE A 115 -13.24 3.35 -11.43
CA ILE A 115 -13.10 1.95 -11.83
C ILE A 115 -14.27 1.10 -11.35
N ILE A 116 -14.64 1.18 -10.07
CA ILE A 116 -15.75 0.37 -9.55
C ILE A 116 -17.12 0.79 -10.12
N SER A 117 -17.22 1.99 -10.66
CA SER A 117 -18.47 2.54 -11.24
C SER A 117 -18.62 2.29 -12.73
N ASN A 118 -17.60 1.78 -13.42
CA ASN A 118 -17.73 1.46 -14.84
C ASN A 118 -18.58 0.19 -15.07
N ASN A 119 -18.97 -0.06 -16.33
CA ASN A 119 -19.91 -1.12 -16.73
C ASN A 119 -19.29 -2.54 -16.74
N GLU A 120 -18.03 -2.72 -16.44
CA GLU A 120 -17.41 -4.04 -16.36
C GLU A 120 -18.00 -4.83 -15.19
N LYS A 121 -18.45 -6.08 -15.46
CA LYS A 121 -19.13 -6.89 -14.45
C LYS A 121 -18.18 -7.41 -13.37
N ASN A 122 -17.11 -8.07 -13.78
CA ASN A 122 -16.15 -8.69 -12.89
C ASN A 122 -14.85 -7.90 -12.92
N LYS A 123 -14.37 -7.45 -11.78
CA LYS A 123 -13.16 -6.63 -11.65
C LYS A 123 -12.21 -7.23 -10.64
N PHE A 124 -10.94 -7.31 -11.00
CA PHE A 124 -9.85 -7.56 -10.08
C PHE A 124 -8.95 -6.32 -10.03
N ILE A 125 -8.83 -5.71 -8.86
CA ILE A 125 -8.15 -4.43 -8.72
C ILE A 125 -7.03 -4.58 -7.70
N ILE A 126 -5.80 -4.36 -8.11
CA ILE A 126 -4.68 -4.19 -7.19
C ILE A 126 -4.53 -2.70 -6.90
N VAL A 127 -4.63 -2.33 -5.63
CA VAL A 127 -4.36 -1.00 -5.13
C VAL A 127 -3.03 -1.03 -4.41
N HIS A 128 -1.99 -0.55 -5.08
CA HIS A 128 -0.61 -0.58 -4.62
C HIS A 128 -0.21 0.80 -4.08
N THR A 129 -0.34 0.95 -2.77
CA THR A 129 -0.06 2.20 -2.05
C THR A 129 1.44 2.38 -1.82
N LEU A 130 1.85 3.62 -1.61
CA LEU A 130 3.16 3.93 -1.03
C LEU A 130 3.15 3.73 0.50
N GLY A 131 1.98 3.88 1.09
CA GLY A 131 1.73 3.57 2.51
C GLY A 131 2.63 4.34 3.46
N SER A 132 3.17 3.61 4.45
CA SER A 132 4.05 4.17 5.48
C SER A 132 5.53 4.03 5.15
N HIS A 133 5.88 4.03 3.86
CA HIS A 133 7.28 3.99 3.41
C HIS A 133 8.04 5.26 3.85
N TYR A 134 9.31 5.13 4.22
CA TYR A 134 10.19 6.27 4.48
C TYR A 134 10.26 7.19 3.23
N ASN A 135 10.21 8.50 3.30
CA ASN A 135 10.20 9.38 4.46
C ASN A 135 8.75 9.60 4.96
N TYR A 136 8.47 9.25 6.20
CA TYR A 136 7.12 9.25 6.78
C TYR A 136 6.44 10.62 6.74
N LEU A 137 7.20 11.71 6.89
CA LEU A 137 6.74 13.10 6.77
C LEU A 137 5.91 13.35 5.50
N HIS A 138 6.21 12.62 4.42
CA HIS A 138 5.59 12.79 3.11
C HIS A 138 4.42 11.82 2.88
N ARG A 139 3.98 11.06 3.89
CA ARG A 139 2.98 10.00 3.75
C ARG A 139 1.63 10.32 4.33
N TYR A 140 1.44 11.51 4.92
CA TYR A 140 0.17 11.95 5.48
C TYR A 140 -0.08 13.44 5.21
N SER A 141 -1.34 13.84 5.21
CA SER A 141 -1.74 15.23 5.08
C SER A 141 -1.64 15.98 6.42
N ASP A 142 -1.72 17.32 6.37
CA ASP A 142 -1.66 18.16 7.57
C ASP A 142 -2.76 17.80 8.60
N ASN A 143 -3.93 17.40 8.12
CA ASN A 143 -5.04 16.97 8.98
C ASN A 143 -4.77 15.63 9.69
N TYR A 144 -3.74 14.90 9.29
CA TYR A 144 -3.31 13.63 9.88
C TYR A 144 -1.99 13.75 10.65
N ASP A 145 -1.54 14.96 10.96
CA ASP A 145 -0.44 15.21 11.89
C ASP A 145 -0.94 15.17 13.35
N LEU A 146 -1.44 13.99 13.75
CA LEU A 146 -2.18 13.74 14.99
C LEU A 146 -1.27 13.51 16.19
N PHE A 147 -0.16 12.83 15.97
CA PHE A 147 0.83 12.50 17.00
C PHE A 147 2.00 13.46 16.91
N LYS A 148 2.25 14.18 18.01
CA LYS A 148 3.25 15.25 18.06
C LYS A 148 4.19 15.09 19.27
N PRO A 149 5.42 15.67 19.24
CA PRO A 149 6.01 16.36 18.07
C PRO A 149 6.25 15.40 16.90
N SER A 150 6.20 15.89 15.66
CA SER A 150 6.43 15.11 14.47
C SER A 150 7.66 15.61 13.69
N LEU A 151 8.06 14.91 12.64
CA LEU A 151 9.14 15.38 11.74
C LEU A 151 8.83 16.71 11.05
N ARG A 152 7.56 17.15 11.05
CA ARG A 152 7.16 18.47 10.53
C ARG A 152 7.62 19.61 11.42
N ASP A 153 7.87 19.33 12.71
CA ASP A 153 8.31 20.30 13.70
C ASP A 153 9.84 20.47 13.69
N ILE A 154 10.55 19.77 12.76
CA ILE A 154 12.01 19.76 12.69
C ILE A 154 12.46 20.22 11.30
N GLU A 155 13.32 21.22 11.29
CA GLU A 155 13.84 21.80 10.03
C GLU A 155 14.82 20.85 9.30
N LYS A 156 15.68 20.15 10.06
CA LYS A 156 16.66 19.19 9.53
C LYS A 156 16.79 17.99 10.46
N TYR A 157 16.67 16.80 9.92
CA TYR A 157 16.83 15.55 10.65
C TYR A 157 17.53 14.50 9.79
N SER A 158 18.14 13.51 10.47
CA SER A 158 18.64 12.29 9.83
C SER A 158 18.03 11.08 10.55
N LEU A 159 17.75 10.03 9.80
CA LEU A 159 17.28 8.74 10.35
C LEU A 159 18.19 8.13 11.40
N GLN A 160 19.49 8.41 11.31
CA GLN A 160 20.51 7.85 12.21
C GLN A 160 20.60 8.61 13.54
N GLU A 161 19.88 9.74 13.68
CA GLU A 161 19.93 10.54 14.89
C GLU A 161 18.87 10.11 15.88
N GLN A 162 19.24 9.32 16.87
CA GLN A 162 18.34 8.83 17.93
C GLN A 162 17.61 9.94 18.70
N LYS A 163 18.15 11.17 18.70
CA LYS A 163 17.48 12.32 19.36
C LYS A 163 16.09 12.63 18.77
N TYR A 164 15.81 12.24 17.51
CA TYR A 164 14.54 12.45 16.85
C TYR A 164 13.67 11.18 16.78
N LYS A 165 13.97 10.18 17.62
CA LYS A 165 13.22 8.92 17.65
C LYS A 165 11.73 9.12 17.87
N ASN A 166 11.34 10.00 18.80
CA ASN A 166 9.93 10.26 19.10
C ASN A 166 9.18 10.89 17.92
N GLU A 167 9.79 11.86 17.27
CA GLU A 167 9.23 12.56 16.11
C GLU A 167 9.11 11.61 14.91
N MET A 168 10.08 10.72 14.76
CA MET A 168 10.07 9.67 13.74
C MET A 168 8.91 8.69 13.98
N LEU A 169 8.77 8.17 15.20
CA LEU A 169 7.68 7.27 15.60
C LEU A 169 6.31 7.95 15.46
N ASN A 170 6.21 9.22 15.86
CA ASN A 170 4.98 9.99 15.71
C ASN A 170 4.60 10.17 14.23
N SER A 171 5.58 10.47 13.37
CA SER A 171 5.34 10.61 11.93
C SER A 171 4.98 9.28 11.26
N TYR A 172 5.57 8.18 11.71
CA TYR A 172 5.17 6.85 11.27
C TYR A 172 3.72 6.54 11.69
N ASP A 173 3.35 6.77 12.96
CA ASP A 173 1.98 6.57 13.43
C ASP A 173 0.97 7.45 12.69
N ASN A 174 1.35 8.69 12.33
CA ASN A 174 0.54 9.58 11.49
C ASN A 174 0.33 8.99 10.09
N SER A 175 1.35 8.38 9.51
CA SER A 175 1.25 7.73 8.20
C SER A 175 0.32 6.50 8.24
N ILE A 176 0.37 5.71 9.33
CA ILE A 176 -0.57 4.59 9.55
C ILE A 176 -2.00 5.09 9.69
N ALA A 177 -2.22 6.17 10.46
CA ALA A 177 -3.55 6.76 10.59
C ALA A 177 -4.10 7.32 9.26
N TYR A 178 -3.22 7.78 8.37
CA TYR A 178 -3.61 8.19 7.03
C TYR A 178 -3.93 6.98 6.12
N THR A 179 -3.20 5.88 6.25
CA THR A 179 -3.49 4.61 5.57
C THR A 179 -4.84 4.06 6.01
N ASP A 180 -5.15 4.10 7.32
CA ASP A 180 -6.46 3.74 7.86
C ASP A 180 -7.60 4.55 7.22
N TYR A 181 -7.40 5.85 7.03
CA TYR A 181 -8.35 6.69 6.30
C TYR A 181 -8.54 6.24 4.85
N VAL A 182 -7.46 6.05 4.11
CA VAL A 182 -7.54 5.65 2.69
C VAL A 182 -8.26 4.31 2.54
N LEU A 183 -7.92 3.32 3.35
CA LEU A 183 -8.57 2.01 3.35
C LEU A 183 -10.06 2.10 3.68
N ASN A 184 -10.41 2.89 4.70
CA ASN A 184 -11.80 3.13 5.06
C ASN A 184 -12.60 3.72 3.90
N GLU A 185 -12.05 4.72 3.18
CA GLU A 185 -12.72 5.32 2.02
C GLU A 185 -12.95 4.29 0.90
N LEU A 186 -11.99 3.40 0.65
CA LEU A 186 -12.16 2.33 -0.34
C LEU A 186 -13.26 1.35 0.08
N ILE A 187 -13.32 0.97 1.36
CA ILE A 187 -14.36 0.09 1.92
C ILE A 187 -15.74 0.75 1.78
N GLU A 188 -15.87 2.01 2.18
CA GLU A 188 -17.15 2.73 2.08
C GLU A 188 -17.63 2.85 0.63
N LEU A 189 -16.72 3.08 -0.33
CA LEU A 189 -17.05 3.07 -1.74
C LEU A 189 -17.57 1.71 -2.23
N LEU A 190 -17.01 0.60 -1.73
CA LEU A 190 -17.49 -0.74 -2.07
C LEU A 190 -18.87 -1.01 -1.45
N LYS A 191 -19.13 -0.58 -0.23
CA LYS A 191 -20.43 -0.72 0.44
C LYS A 191 -21.56 0.01 -0.29
N LEU A 192 -21.26 1.12 -0.97
CA LEU A 192 -22.22 1.85 -1.77
C LEU A 192 -22.63 1.14 -3.08
N LYS A 193 -22.00 0.02 -3.42
CA LYS A 193 -22.32 -0.74 -4.64
C LYS A 193 -23.44 -1.75 -4.39
N GLU A 194 -24.64 -1.39 -4.78
CA GLU A 194 -25.79 -2.30 -4.73
C GLU A 194 -25.62 -3.46 -5.73
N ASN A 195 -26.16 -4.62 -5.39
CA ASN A 195 -26.18 -5.83 -6.23
C ASN A 195 -24.76 -6.29 -6.69
N THR A 196 -23.76 -6.02 -5.88
CA THR A 196 -22.36 -6.40 -6.16
C THR A 196 -21.75 -7.05 -4.93
N GLU A 197 -21.21 -8.25 -5.08
CA GLU A 197 -20.38 -8.87 -4.06
C GLU A 197 -18.96 -8.34 -4.19
N SER A 198 -18.38 -7.87 -3.07
CA SER A 198 -17.04 -7.31 -3.04
C SER A 198 -16.23 -7.92 -1.90
N PHE A 199 -14.98 -8.21 -2.19
CA PHE A 199 -13.99 -8.66 -1.22
C PHE A 199 -12.77 -7.76 -1.32
N LEU A 200 -12.28 -7.24 -0.19
CA LEU A 200 -11.06 -6.47 -0.10
C LEU A 200 -10.08 -7.18 0.86
N LEU A 201 -8.89 -7.51 0.36
CA LEU A 201 -7.78 -7.99 1.16
C LEU A 201 -6.72 -6.89 1.26
N PHE A 202 -6.36 -6.52 2.48
CA PHE A 202 -5.25 -5.62 2.75
C PHE A 202 -4.12 -6.36 3.46
N SER A 203 -2.90 -6.14 3.01
CA SER A 203 -1.67 -6.59 3.68
C SER A 203 -0.56 -5.58 3.43
N SER A 204 0.27 -5.33 4.43
CA SER A 204 1.59 -4.74 4.19
C SER A 204 2.47 -5.78 3.50
N ASP A 205 3.35 -5.32 2.63
CA ASP A 205 4.36 -6.17 1.99
C ASP A 205 5.54 -6.48 2.91
N HIS A 206 5.89 -5.55 3.82
CA HIS A 206 6.87 -5.74 4.89
C HIS A 206 6.64 -4.77 6.06
N GLY A 207 7.36 -4.98 7.14
CA GLY A 207 7.45 -4.06 8.26
C GLY A 207 8.54 -3.01 8.07
N GLU A 208 8.63 -2.09 9.04
CA GLU A 208 9.65 -1.05 9.13
C GLU A 208 10.47 -1.22 10.41
N ASP A 209 11.76 -0.99 10.33
CA ASP A 209 12.63 -0.88 11.52
C ASP A 209 12.51 0.52 12.12
N LEU A 210 11.91 0.59 13.30
CA LEU A 210 11.62 1.83 14.03
C LEU A 210 12.48 1.99 15.29
N TYR A 211 13.73 1.55 15.27
CA TYR A 211 14.65 1.58 16.42
C TYR A 211 14.17 0.72 17.61
N ILE A 212 13.51 -0.41 17.34
CA ILE A 212 12.98 -1.26 18.41
C ILE A 212 14.09 -2.05 19.09
N ASP A 213 15.14 -2.38 18.38
CA ASP A 213 16.26 -3.19 18.86
C ASP A 213 17.57 -2.39 19.12
N GLY A 214 17.51 -1.06 19.26
CA GLY A 214 18.61 -0.22 19.74
C GLY A 214 19.17 0.74 18.77
#